data_67358259e6a2c76b24b015a64149a118
#
_entry.id   67358259e6a2c76b24b015a64149a118
#
_cell.length_a   1.000
_cell.length_b   1.000
_cell.length_c   1.000
_cell.angle_alpha   90.00
_cell.angle_beta   90.00
_cell.angle_gamma   90.00
#
_symmetry.space_group_name_H-M   'P 1'
#
loop_
_entity.id
_entity.type
_entity.pdbx_description
1 polymer ?
#
loop_
_entity_poly.entity_id
_entity_poly.type
_entity_poly.pdbx_seq_one_letter_code
_entity_poly.pdbx_strand_id
1 'polypeptide(L)'
;MLLSFAPIVLLVFLLFSAVQLFGADASYGPNQVALLIASAAAGLVGMYRGLAWAEVQESMVAGIKVGLGPILILLAVGGLIGSWMIAGTVPAMIYYGVSILNPSIFFAAAAIICALASISIGSSWTVAGTLGIGLIGIADSYGLSPAIAAGAIISGAYFGDKL
;
A
#
# COMPACT_ATOMS: atom_id res chain seq x y z
N MET A 1 -20.61 -19.48 -16.64
CA MET A 1 -19.53 -18.48 -16.73
C MET A 1 -19.91 -17.13 -16.09
N LEU A 2 -21.02 -16.50 -16.43
CA LEU A 2 -21.41 -15.19 -15.88
C LEU A 2 -21.49 -15.15 -14.34
N LEU A 3 -21.98 -16.22 -13.70
CA LEU A 3 -22.11 -16.29 -12.25
C LEU A 3 -20.76 -16.23 -11.50
N SER A 4 -19.65 -16.63 -12.13
CA SER A 4 -18.31 -16.57 -11.53
C SER A 4 -17.77 -15.14 -11.41
N PHE A 5 -18.30 -14.21 -12.19
CA PHE A 5 -17.94 -12.79 -12.09
C PHE A 5 -18.77 -12.02 -11.06
N ALA A 6 -19.88 -12.62 -10.58
CA ALA A 6 -20.77 -11.95 -9.63
C ALA A 6 -20.05 -11.45 -8.36
N PRO A 7 -19.15 -12.22 -7.70
CA PRO A 7 -18.42 -11.72 -6.53
C PRO A 7 -17.50 -10.53 -6.86
N ILE A 8 -16.91 -10.50 -8.06
CA ILE A 8 -16.03 -9.40 -8.50
C ILE A 8 -16.87 -8.13 -8.72
N VAL A 9 -18.00 -8.25 -9.40
CA VAL A 9 -18.93 -7.13 -9.62
C VAL A 9 -19.44 -6.60 -8.29
N LEU A 10 -19.80 -7.51 -7.36
CA LEU A 10 -20.21 -7.14 -6.01
C LEU A 10 -19.11 -6.40 -5.27
N LEU A 11 -17.86 -6.89 -5.34
CA LEU A 11 -16.71 -6.25 -4.71
C LEU A 11 -16.51 -4.82 -5.23
N VAL A 12 -16.48 -4.65 -6.56
CA VAL A 12 -16.31 -3.33 -7.18
C VAL A 12 -17.43 -2.37 -6.74
N PHE A 13 -18.66 -2.85 -6.73
CA PHE A 13 -19.80 -2.06 -6.28
C PHE A 13 -19.68 -1.65 -4.80
N LEU A 14 -19.32 -2.59 -3.94
CA LEU A 14 -19.16 -2.33 -2.49
C LEU A 14 -18.01 -1.37 -2.21
N LEU A 15 -16.85 -1.54 -2.88
CA LEU A 15 -15.71 -0.63 -2.73
C LEU A 15 -16.04 0.77 -3.24
N PHE A 16 -16.71 0.88 -4.39
CA PHE A 16 -17.17 2.17 -4.91
C PHE A 16 -18.13 2.84 -3.93
N SER A 17 -19.09 2.09 -3.39
CA SER A 17 -20.05 2.60 -2.40
C SER A 17 -19.35 3.03 -1.11
N ALA A 18 -18.36 2.27 -0.63
CA ALA A 18 -17.59 2.60 0.55
C ALA A 18 -16.83 3.92 0.37
N VAL A 19 -16.18 4.13 -0.78
CA VAL A 19 -15.47 5.39 -1.07
C VAL A 19 -16.44 6.57 -1.20
N GLN A 20 -17.61 6.38 -1.83
CA GLN A 20 -18.62 7.44 -1.95
C GLN A 20 -19.23 7.85 -0.61
N LEU A 21 -19.43 6.89 0.30
CA LEU A 21 -20.06 7.15 1.60
C LEU A 21 -19.08 7.64 2.67
N PHE A 22 -17.85 7.13 2.66
CA PHE A 22 -16.86 7.35 3.72
C PHE A 22 -15.64 8.15 3.26
N GLY A 23 -15.47 8.42 1.96
CA GLY A 23 -14.34 9.18 1.42
C GLY A 23 -13.00 8.54 1.81
N ALA A 24 -12.10 9.34 2.39
CA ALA A 24 -10.78 8.89 2.84
C ALA A 24 -10.87 7.84 3.97
N ASP A 25 -11.92 7.88 4.80
CA ASP A 25 -12.11 6.96 5.93
C ASP A 25 -12.55 5.55 5.48
N ALA A 26 -12.87 5.36 4.19
CA ALA A 26 -13.18 4.05 3.64
C ALA A 26 -12.08 3.01 3.91
N SER A 27 -10.83 3.43 4.04
CA SER A 27 -9.67 2.56 4.32
C SER A 27 -9.61 2.07 5.77
N TYR A 28 -10.34 2.68 6.70
CA TYR A 28 -10.29 2.35 8.13
C TYR A 28 -11.33 1.34 8.62
N GLY A 29 -12.03 0.68 7.71
CA GLY A 29 -13.02 -0.37 8.04
C GLY A 29 -13.92 -0.74 6.88
N PRO A 30 -14.62 0.19 6.22
CA PRO A 30 -15.58 -0.11 5.16
C PRO A 30 -15.02 -0.98 4.03
N ASN A 31 -13.80 -0.74 3.56
CA ASN A 31 -13.16 -1.56 2.52
C ASN A 31 -12.92 -3.00 2.98
N GLN A 32 -12.54 -3.20 4.25
CA GLN A 32 -12.32 -4.54 4.83
C GLN A 32 -13.64 -5.31 4.90
N VAL A 33 -14.73 -4.65 5.30
CA VAL A 33 -16.08 -5.24 5.31
C VAL A 33 -16.51 -5.62 3.89
N ALA A 34 -16.28 -4.74 2.91
CA ALA A 34 -16.57 -5.03 1.49
C ALA A 34 -15.82 -6.28 0.99
N LEU A 35 -14.54 -6.41 1.34
CA LEU A 35 -13.73 -7.59 1.00
C LEU A 35 -14.26 -8.87 1.65
N LEU A 36 -14.66 -8.82 2.92
CA LEU A 36 -15.24 -9.97 3.63
C LEU A 36 -16.55 -10.41 3.00
N ILE A 37 -17.45 -9.47 2.69
CA ILE A 37 -18.74 -9.77 2.03
C ILE A 37 -18.51 -10.39 0.65
N ALA A 38 -17.61 -9.82 -0.16
CA ALA A 38 -17.30 -10.35 -1.47
C ALA A 38 -16.64 -11.74 -1.40
N SER A 39 -15.80 -12.00 -0.41
CA SER A 39 -15.19 -13.31 -0.16
C SER A 39 -16.23 -14.34 0.21
N ALA A 40 -17.18 -13.99 1.10
CA ALA A 40 -18.30 -14.85 1.46
C ALA A 40 -19.19 -15.17 0.23
N ALA A 41 -19.48 -14.15 -0.58
CA ALA A 41 -20.24 -14.34 -1.83
C ALA A 41 -19.50 -15.27 -2.81
N ALA A 42 -18.18 -15.15 -2.92
CA ALA A 42 -17.37 -16.05 -3.76
C ALA A 42 -17.43 -17.49 -3.27
N GLY A 43 -17.34 -17.71 -1.96
CA GLY A 43 -17.50 -19.04 -1.35
C GLY A 43 -18.90 -19.63 -1.61
N LEU A 44 -19.96 -18.83 -1.44
CA LEU A 44 -21.34 -19.27 -1.73
C LEU A 44 -21.53 -19.62 -3.22
N VAL A 45 -20.99 -18.83 -4.13
CA VAL A 45 -21.04 -19.12 -5.57
C VAL A 45 -20.26 -20.42 -5.89
N GLY A 46 -19.11 -20.64 -5.22
CA GLY A 46 -18.34 -21.88 -5.36
C GLY A 46 -19.16 -23.10 -4.93
N MET A 47 -19.78 -23.06 -3.75
CA MET A 47 -20.63 -24.12 -3.25
C MET A 47 -21.88 -24.35 -4.12
N TYR A 48 -22.51 -23.28 -4.60
CA TYR A 48 -23.64 -23.38 -5.54
C TYR A 48 -23.25 -24.09 -6.83
N ARG A 49 -21.98 -23.98 -7.24
CA ARG A 49 -21.42 -24.65 -8.43
C ARG A 49 -20.94 -26.07 -8.17
N GLY A 50 -21.13 -26.58 -6.98
CA GLY A 50 -20.85 -27.97 -6.61
C GLY A 50 -19.52 -28.21 -5.93
N LEU A 51 -18.78 -27.15 -5.55
CA LEU A 51 -17.59 -27.30 -4.70
C LEU A 51 -18.01 -27.66 -3.28
N ALA A 52 -17.32 -28.62 -2.68
CA ALA A 52 -17.48 -28.93 -1.28
C ALA A 52 -16.91 -27.79 -0.41
N TRP A 53 -17.47 -27.59 0.77
CA TRP A 53 -16.95 -26.58 1.72
C TRP A 53 -15.46 -26.72 2.00
N ALA A 54 -14.97 -27.96 2.10
CA ALA A 54 -13.55 -28.23 2.30
C ALA A 54 -12.67 -27.67 1.19
N GLU A 55 -13.10 -27.75 -0.07
CA GLU A 55 -12.37 -27.22 -1.23
C GLU A 55 -12.39 -25.69 -1.24
N VAL A 56 -13.51 -25.06 -0.85
CA VAL A 56 -13.61 -23.61 -0.67
C VAL A 56 -12.65 -23.15 0.42
N GLN A 57 -12.65 -23.83 1.57
CA GLN A 57 -11.78 -23.52 2.69
C GLN A 57 -10.30 -23.68 2.32
N GLU A 58 -9.92 -24.73 1.61
CA GLU A 58 -8.55 -24.95 1.16
C GLU A 58 -8.10 -23.84 0.20
N SER A 59 -8.96 -23.43 -0.71
CA SER A 59 -8.71 -22.32 -1.63
C SER A 59 -8.52 -20.98 -0.89
N MET A 60 -9.32 -20.72 0.15
CA MET A 60 -9.16 -19.53 1.00
C MET A 60 -7.82 -19.55 1.73
N VAL A 61 -7.44 -20.69 2.33
CA VAL A 61 -6.15 -20.85 3.02
C VAL A 61 -4.99 -20.69 2.05
N ALA A 62 -5.09 -21.23 0.84
CA ALA A 62 -4.07 -21.05 -0.20
C ALA A 62 -3.89 -19.57 -0.58
N GLY A 63 -5.01 -18.83 -0.73
CA GLY A 63 -4.98 -17.38 -0.97
C GLY A 63 -4.30 -16.60 0.17
N ILE A 64 -4.60 -16.92 1.43
CA ILE A 64 -3.98 -16.30 2.60
C ILE A 64 -2.47 -16.56 2.62
N LYS A 65 -2.03 -17.80 2.32
CA LYS A 65 -0.60 -18.13 2.27
C LYS A 65 0.17 -17.28 1.29
N VAL A 66 -0.39 -16.95 0.12
CA VAL A 66 0.24 -16.07 -0.87
C VAL A 66 0.41 -14.66 -0.32
N GLY A 67 -0.57 -14.14 0.43
CA GLY A 67 -0.52 -12.82 1.04
C GLY A 67 0.36 -12.71 2.29
N LEU A 68 0.72 -13.83 2.93
CA LEU A 68 1.41 -13.81 4.23
C LEU A 68 2.79 -13.16 4.16
N GLY A 69 3.56 -13.41 3.10
CA GLY A 69 4.88 -12.79 2.91
C GLY A 69 4.82 -11.25 2.89
N PRO A 70 4.03 -10.64 2.00
CA PRO A 70 3.81 -9.19 2.00
C PRO A 70 3.33 -8.63 3.35
N ILE A 71 2.41 -9.33 4.05
CA ILE A 71 1.93 -8.89 5.36
C ILE A 71 3.06 -8.84 6.39
N LEU A 72 3.91 -9.86 6.45
CA LEU A 72 5.05 -9.90 7.37
C LEU A 72 6.05 -8.78 7.07
N ILE A 73 6.31 -8.48 5.78
CA ILE A 73 7.16 -7.36 5.38
C ILE A 73 6.56 -6.04 5.86
N LEU A 74 5.27 -5.80 5.67
CA LEU A 74 4.60 -4.59 6.13
C LEU A 74 4.66 -4.43 7.65
N LEU A 75 4.50 -5.51 8.41
CA LEU A 75 4.64 -5.50 9.87
C LEU A 75 6.07 -5.17 10.29
N ALA A 76 7.07 -5.77 9.65
CA ALA A 76 8.47 -5.48 9.95
C ALA A 76 8.84 -4.03 9.62
N VAL A 77 8.40 -3.52 8.47
CA VAL A 77 8.59 -2.11 8.06
C VAL A 77 7.89 -1.17 9.04
N GLY A 78 6.66 -1.48 9.45
CA GLY A 78 5.94 -0.68 10.45
C GLY A 78 6.70 -0.60 11.79
N GLY A 79 7.24 -1.72 12.27
CA GLY A 79 8.09 -1.77 13.46
C GLY A 79 9.38 -0.95 13.30
N LEU A 80 10.01 -1.03 12.13
CA LEU A 80 11.22 -0.25 11.81
C LEU A 80 10.92 1.25 11.83
N ILE A 81 9.83 1.68 11.19
CA ILE A 81 9.39 3.09 11.18
C ILE A 81 9.16 3.58 12.60
N GLY A 82 8.43 2.81 13.41
CA GLY A 82 8.19 3.15 14.81
C GLY A 82 9.49 3.33 15.59
N SER A 83 10.46 2.45 15.42
CA SER A 83 11.78 2.57 16.04
C SER A 83 12.56 3.80 15.56
N TRP A 84 12.50 4.13 14.27
CA TRP A 84 13.14 5.32 13.69
C TRP A 84 12.52 6.62 14.17
N MET A 85 11.19 6.64 14.42
CA MET A 85 10.53 7.80 15.01
C MET A 85 11.03 8.04 16.44
N ILE A 86 11.07 6.98 17.27
CA ILE A 86 11.51 7.07 18.67
C ILE A 86 13.01 7.41 18.76
N ALA A 87 13.83 6.82 17.92
CA ALA A 87 15.28 7.07 17.87
C ALA A 87 15.66 8.46 17.30
N GLY A 88 14.69 9.23 16.78
CA GLY A 88 14.96 10.53 16.17
C GLY A 88 15.55 10.45 14.75
N THR A 89 15.62 9.27 14.16
CA THR A 89 16.17 9.08 12.80
C THR A 89 15.35 9.82 11.76
N VAL A 90 14.01 9.72 11.81
CA VAL A 90 13.12 10.43 10.87
C VAL A 90 13.24 11.95 11.05
N PRO A 91 13.16 12.53 12.26
CA PRO A 91 13.46 13.96 12.48
C PRO A 91 14.83 14.40 11.95
N ALA A 92 15.87 13.60 12.15
CA ALA A 92 17.20 13.90 11.62
C ALA A 92 17.23 13.89 10.08
N MET A 93 16.60 12.91 9.44
CA MET A 93 16.45 12.86 7.97
C MET A 93 15.75 14.10 7.43
N ILE A 94 14.69 14.56 8.11
CA ILE A 94 13.97 15.78 7.72
C ILE A 94 14.89 17.00 7.86
N TYR A 95 15.56 17.16 8.99
CA TYR A 95 16.46 18.29 9.26
C TYR A 95 17.56 18.42 8.22
N TYR A 96 18.29 17.34 7.94
CA TYR A 96 19.35 17.35 6.93
C TYR A 96 18.79 17.40 5.50
N GLY A 97 17.67 16.76 5.25
CA GLY A 97 17.02 16.75 3.93
C GLY A 97 16.57 18.14 3.48
N VAL A 98 16.00 18.94 4.39
CA VAL A 98 15.64 20.35 4.13
C VAL A 98 16.87 21.20 3.81
N SER A 99 18.03 20.87 4.37
CA SER A 99 19.27 21.59 4.10
C SER A 99 19.91 21.24 2.74
N ILE A 100 19.63 20.07 2.19
CA ILE A 100 20.27 19.54 0.98
C ILE A 100 19.36 19.66 -0.24
N LEU A 101 18.06 19.39 -0.09
CA LEU A 101 17.11 19.34 -1.20
C LEU A 101 16.55 20.73 -1.50
N ASN A 102 16.49 21.08 -2.78
CA ASN A 102 15.86 22.34 -3.20
C ASN A 102 14.35 22.12 -3.42
N PRO A 103 13.47 22.95 -2.82
CA PRO A 103 12.02 22.83 -2.98
C PRO A 103 11.55 22.83 -4.43
N SER A 104 12.21 23.60 -5.31
CA SER A 104 11.79 23.74 -6.71
C SER A 104 11.92 22.46 -7.54
N ILE A 105 12.83 21.55 -7.14
CA ILE A 105 13.08 20.27 -7.84
C ILE A 105 12.75 19.06 -6.96
N PHE A 106 12.12 19.30 -5.80
CA PHE A 106 11.92 18.30 -4.77
C PHE A 106 11.23 17.03 -5.29
N PHE A 107 10.14 17.16 -6.04
CA PHE A 107 9.38 16.01 -6.54
C PHE A 107 10.19 15.14 -7.50
N ALA A 108 10.96 15.78 -8.39
CA ALA A 108 11.84 15.07 -9.31
C ALA A 108 12.99 14.39 -8.56
N ALA A 109 13.62 15.08 -7.61
CA ALA A 109 14.68 14.53 -6.77
C ALA A 109 14.17 13.35 -5.94
N ALA A 110 13.00 13.46 -5.31
CA ALA A 110 12.39 12.39 -4.53
C ALA A 110 12.11 11.15 -5.40
N ALA A 111 11.56 11.33 -6.61
CA ALA A 111 11.32 10.23 -7.53
C ALA A 111 12.63 9.54 -7.94
N ILE A 112 13.68 10.29 -8.28
CA ILE A 112 14.98 9.74 -8.68
C ILE A 112 15.66 9.01 -7.50
N ILE A 113 15.66 9.59 -6.31
CA ILE A 113 16.24 8.97 -5.11
C ILE A 113 15.53 7.64 -4.82
N CYS A 114 14.20 7.63 -4.85
CA CYS A 114 13.42 6.42 -4.64
C CYS A 114 13.63 5.37 -5.74
N ALA A 115 13.80 5.79 -7.00
CA ALA A 115 14.10 4.88 -8.10
C ALA A 115 15.46 4.21 -7.92
N LEU A 116 16.52 4.98 -7.65
CA LEU A 116 17.87 4.46 -7.41
C LEU A 116 17.93 3.54 -6.19
N ALA A 117 17.27 3.93 -5.10
CA ALA A 117 17.17 3.08 -3.91
C ALA A 117 16.44 1.77 -4.20
N SER A 118 15.35 1.84 -4.98
CA SER A 118 14.55 0.67 -5.32
C SER A 118 15.27 -0.30 -6.25
N ILE A 119 16.04 0.20 -7.22
CA ILE A 119 16.96 -0.62 -8.03
C ILE A 119 17.96 -1.37 -7.14
N SER A 120 18.51 -0.67 -6.13
CA SER A 120 19.54 -1.23 -5.26
C SER A 120 18.99 -2.27 -4.28
N ILE A 121 17.78 -2.06 -3.77
CA ILE A 121 17.14 -2.88 -2.72
C ILE A 121 16.27 -4.00 -3.34
N GLY A 122 15.74 -3.77 -4.54
CA GLY A 122 14.81 -4.69 -5.22
C GLY A 122 13.40 -4.73 -4.60
N SER A 123 12.98 -3.66 -3.91
CA SER A 123 11.68 -3.60 -3.25
C SER A 123 11.13 -2.19 -3.18
N SER A 124 10.10 -1.93 -3.98
CA SER A 124 9.37 -0.64 -3.97
C SER A 124 8.68 -0.38 -2.63
N TRP A 125 8.11 -1.39 -2.01
CA TRP A 125 7.44 -1.27 -0.71
C TRP A 125 8.38 -0.84 0.40
N THR A 126 9.58 -1.44 0.45
CA THR A 126 10.60 -1.09 1.44
C THR A 126 11.04 0.37 1.27
N VAL A 127 11.30 0.80 0.04
CA VAL A 127 11.73 2.18 -0.26
C VAL A 127 10.61 3.17 0.07
N ALA A 128 9.38 2.94 -0.38
CA ALA A 128 8.25 3.82 -0.09
C ALA A 128 7.96 3.90 1.41
N GLY A 129 8.02 2.76 2.12
CA GLY A 129 7.77 2.69 3.55
C GLY A 129 8.91 3.23 4.44
N THR A 130 10.13 3.37 3.94
CA THR A 130 11.27 3.86 4.72
C THR A 130 11.69 5.27 4.30
N LEU A 131 12.36 5.40 3.15
CA LEU A 131 12.78 6.72 2.63
C LEU A 131 11.59 7.64 2.37
N GLY A 132 10.46 7.08 1.91
CA GLY A 132 9.27 7.84 1.60
C GLY A 132 8.74 8.63 2.78
N ILE A 133 8.79 8.10 4.00
CA ILE A 133 8.32 8.80 5.20
C ILE A 133 9.17 10.02 5.49
N GLY A 134 10.50 9.89 5.40
CA GLY A 134 11.41 11.04 5.55
C GLY A 134 11.17 12.10 4.48
N LEU A 135 11.01 11.68 3.23
CA LEU A 135 10.74 12.60 2.10
C LEU A 135 9.38 13.29 2.22
N ILE A 136 8.32 12.63 2.71
CA ILE A 136 7.04 13.28 2.98
C ILE A 136 7.19 14.32 4.08
N GLY A 137 7.93 14.04 5.15
CA GLY A 137 8.21 15.01 6.20
C GLY A 137 9.00 16.23 5.69
N ILE A 138 9.94 16.04 4.75
CA ILE A 138 10.64 17.16 4.09
C ILE A 138 9.66 17.98 3.24
N ALA A 139 8.80 17.33 2.45
CA ALA A 139 7.79 18.01 1.64
C ALA A 139 6.87 18.88 2.50
N ASP A 140 6.40 18.34 3.62
CA ASP A 140 5.55 19.05 4.58
C ASP A 140 6.29 20.27 5.18
N SER A 141 7.56 20.10 5.53
CA SER A 141 8.41 21.19 6.04
C SER A 141 8.61 22.32 5.04
N TYR A 142 8.54 22.05 3.73
CA TYR A 142 8.56 23.04 2.66
C TYR A 142 7.18 23.61 2.32
N GLY A 143 6.11 23.17 2.96
CA GLY A 143 4.74 23.52 2.59
C GLY A 143 4.29 22.95 1.24
N LEU A 144 4.98 21.92 0.74
CA LEU A 144 4.61 21.24 -0.49
C LEU A 144 3.49 20.22 -0.23
N SER A 145 2.69 19.91 -1.26
CA SER A 145 1.60 18.93 -1.15
C SER A 145 2.13 17.53 -0.83
N PRO A 146 1.78 16.95 0.33
CA PRO A 146 2.16 15.58 0.68
C PRO A 146 1.60 14.54 -0.31
N ALA A 147 0.45 14.80 -0.90
CA ALA A 147 -0.17 13.91 -1.89
C ALA A 147 0.67 13.83 -3.18
N ILE A 148 1.17 14.98 -3.67
CA ILE A 148 2.06 15.00 -4.86
C ILE A 148 3.41 14.37 -4.51
N ALA A 149 3.94 14.63 -3.32
CA ALA A 149 5.17 14.02 -2.83
C ALA A 149 5.04 12.49 -2.76
N ALA A 150 3.95 11.98 -2.20
CA ALA A 150 3.66 10.54 -2.17
C ALA A 150 3.58 9.95 -3.58
N GLY A 151 2.92 10.64 -4.52
CA GLY A 151 2.88 10.23 -5.92
C GLY A 151 4.28 10.11 -6.56
N ALA A 152 5.15 11.11 -6.35
CA ALA A 152 6.52 11.11 -6.85
C ALA A 152 7.35 9.97 -6.25
N ILE A 153 7.27 9.78 -4.92
CA ILE A 153 7.96 8.73 -4.17
C ILE A 153 7.55 7.34 -4.67
N ILE A 154 6.24 7.09 -4.74
CA ILE A 154 5.69 5.81 -5.17
C ILE A 154 6.07 5.53 -6.62
N SER A 155 5.91 6.52 -7.51
CA SER A 155 6.28 6.39 -8.92
C SER A 155 7.75 6.03 -9.09
N GLY A 156 8.66 6.71 -8.38
CA GLY A 156 10.08 6.41 -8.40
C GLY A 156 10.39 5.02 -7.87
N ALA A 157 9.85 4.66 -6.71
CA ALA A 157 10.06 3.37 -6.08
C ALA A 157 9.58 2.20 -6.97
N TYR A 158 8.40 2.31 -7.56
CA TYR A 158 7.88 1.28 -8.46
C TYR A 158 8.61 1.21 -9.79
N PHE A 159 9.04 2.35 -10.33
CA PHE A 159 9.86 2.37 -11.53
C PHE A 159 11.19 1.62 -11.31
N GLY A 160 11.88 1.91 -10.21
CA GLY A 160 13.15 1.27 -9.89
C GLY A 160 13.04 -0.24 -9.62
N ASP A 161 11.96 -0.69 -9.00
CA ASP A 161 11.71 -2.10 -8.70
C ASP A 161 11.42 -2.95 -9.96
N LYS A 162 11.14 -2.32 -11.10
CA LYS A 162 10.82 -3.03 -12.36
C LYS A 162 11.95 -3.00 -13.38
N LEU A 163 13.09 -2.40 -13.05
CA LEU A 163 14.30 -2.41 -13.88
C LEU A 163 15.24 -3.54 -13.47
#